data_4fc5f0af978404e22ca092d6afe7687c
#
_entry.id   4fc5f0af978404e22ca092d6afe7687c
#
_cell.length_a   1.000
_cell.length_b   1.000
_cell.length_c   1.000
_cell.angle_alpha   90.00
_cell.angle_beta   90.00
_cell.angle_gamma   90.00
#
_symmetry.space_group_name_H-M   'P 1'
#
loop_
_entity.id
_entity.type
_entity.pdbx_description
1 polymer ?
#
loop_
_entity_poly.entity_id
_entity_poly.type
_entity_poly.pdbx_seq_one_letter_code
_entity_poly.pdbx_strand_id
1 'polypeptide(L)'
;MMTDSDKPKDNIILFPKVPKRPMSNKAQELDAKRQEMIRLEHNKIFVQAVSEDLTETMLMRLKDEGVNLVDPIFLKDYKLLSESLKSLILRHLKMKHPLQERVDRSVTTKGEGKNLYAITIDYKKF
;
A
#
# COMPACT_ATOMS: atom_id res chain seq x y z
N MET A 1 -41.01 -25.98 -17.47
CA MET A 1 -40.99 -25.08 -17.38
C MET A 1 -40.83 -24.68 -16.95
N MET A 2 -40.33 -24.20 -16.75
CA MET A 2 -40.16 -23.17 -16.67
C MET A 2 -40.06 -22.70 -16.66
N THR A 3 -39.96 -22.95 -16.83
CA THR A 3 -39.90 -21.91 -17.14
C THR A 3 -39.85 -21.33 -16.88
N ASP A 4 -39.52 -21.36 -17.09
CA ASP A 4 -39.47 -20.27 -17.10
C ASP A 4 -39.44 -19.93 -16.74
N SER A 5 -39.46 -20.53 -17.11
CA SER A 5 -39.55 -19.65 -17.03
C SER A 5 -39.54 -19.60 -16.36
N ASP A 6 -39.30 -20.02 -16.46
CA ASP A 6 -39.33 -19.37 -15.99
C ASP A 6 -39.13 -19.24 -15.20
N LYS A 7 -38.79 -19.32 -15.17
CA LYS A 7 -38.57 -18.59 -14.79
C LYS A 7 -38.42 -18.27 -14.28
N PRO A 8 -38.58 -18.39 -14.27
CA PRO A 8 -38.47 -17.42 -13.95
C PRO A 8 -38.25 -16.95 -13.69
N LYS A 9 -38.18 -16.87 -13.85
CA LYS A 9 -38.14 -15.81 -13.73
C LYS A 9 -38.29 -15.19 -13.14
N ASP A 10 -38.25 -15.30 -13.35
CA ASP A 10 -38.50 -14.25 -12.80
C ASP A 10 -38.55 -14.07 -11.80
N ASN A 11 -38.46 -14.24 -11.59
CA ASN A 11 -38.46 -13.72 -10.59
C ASN A 11 -37.77 -13.36 -9.98
N ILE A 12 -37.07 -13.07 -10.27
CA ILE A 12 -36.30 -12.48 -9.91
C ILE A 12 -36.28 -11.52 -9.34
N ILE A 13 -36.45 -11.31 -8.86
CA ILE A 13 -36.48 -10.39 -8.35
C ILE A 13 -36.13 -9.66 -8.07
N LEU A 14 -35.84 -9.45 -7.94
CA LEU A 14 -35.49 -8.65 -7.89
C LEU A 14 -35.33 -7.78 -7.18
N PHE A 15 -34.59 -7.51 -6.89
CA PHE A 15 -34.34 -6.62 -6.31
C PHE A 15 -34.21 -5.78 -6.99
N PRO A 16 -34.40 -5.41 -6.88
CA PRO A 16 -34.47 -4.65 -7.35
C PRO A 16 -34.33 -3.92 -7.98
N LYS A 17 -34.70 -3.86 -8.36
CA LYS A 17 -34.80 -2.95 -9.01
C LYS A 17 -35.42 -1.98 -8.49
N VAL A 18 -35.29 -1.88 -7.49
CA VAL A 18 -35.74 -0.78 -6.91
C VAL A 18 -35.28 0.33 -7.60
N PRO A 19 -36.09 1.24 -7.89
CA PRO A 19 -35.65 2.41 -8.51
C PRO A 19 -34.72 3.05 -7.56
N LYS A 20 -33.62 3.34 -8.07
CA LYS A 20 -32.74 3.97 -7.32
C LYS A 20 -33.11 5.32 -7.23
N ARG A 21 -33.37 5.81 -6.11
CA ARG A 21 -33.44 7.18 -5.91
C ARG A 21 -32.07 7.67 -6.05
N PRO A 22 -31.79 8.71 -6.81
CA PRO A 22 -30.47 9.29 -6.86
C PRO A 22 -30.12 9.79 -5.50
N MET A 23 -28.91 9.50 -5.06
CA MET A 23 -28.42 10.01 -3.82
C MET A 23 -28.25 11.50 -3.89
N SER A 24 -28.51 12.21 -2.79
CA SER A 24 -28.23 13.63 -2.74
C SER A 24 -26.74 13.85 -2.85
N ASN A 25 -26.32 15.04 -3.26
CA ASN A 25 -24.92 15.35 -3.35
C ASN A 25 -24.21 15.12 -2.01
N LYS A 26 -24.87 15.49 -0.93
CA LYS A 26 -24.29 15.32 0.38
C LYS A 26 -24.11 13.85 0.74
N ALA A 27 -25.11 13.02 0.40
CA ALA A 27 -25.01 11.59 0.66
C ALA A 27 -23.92 10.95 -0.17
N GLN A 28 -23.75 11.40 -1.43
CA GLN A 28 -22.68 10.90 -2.28
C GLN A 28 -21.31 11.28 -1.72
N GLU A 29 -21.18 12.50 -1.20
CA GLU A 29 -19.93 12.93 -0.60
C GLU A 29 -19.58 12.11 0.62
N LEU A 30 -20.57 11.83 1.47
CA LEU A 30 -20.34 11.03 2.66
C LEU A 30 -19.95 9.60 2.31
N ASP A 31 -20.59 9.04 1.30
CA ASP A 31 -20.27 7.69 0.87
C ASP A 31 -18.86 7.63 0.29
N ALA A 32 -18.49 8.63 -0.52
CA ALA A 32 -17.15 8.69 -1.09
C ALA A 32 -16.10 8.81 -0.01
N LYS A 33 -16.37 9.60 1.03
CA LYS A 33 -15.45 9.75 2.15
C LYS A 33 -15.29 8.44 2.92
N ARG A 34 -16.39 7.73 3.11
CA ARG A 34 -16.35 6.45 3.79
C ARG A 34 -15.53 5.43 3.02
N GLN A 35 -15.74 5.36 1.70
CA GLN A 35 -14.99 4.46 0.84
C GLN A 35 -13.49 4.79 0.88
N GLU A 36 -13.17 6.07 0.86
CA GLU A 36 -11.78 6.49 0.92
C GLU A 36 -11.15 6.13 2.26
N MET A 37 -11.89 6.29 3.35
CA MET A 37 -11.38 5.92 4.68
C MET A 37 -11.13 4.43 4.79
N ILE A 38 -12.02 3.61 4.23
CA ILE A 38 -11.85 2.17 4.24
C ILE A 38 -10.61 1.79 3.42
N ARG A 39 -10.42 2.42 2.27
CA ARG A 39 -9.27 2.17 1.42
C ARG A 39 -7.96 2.53 2.13
N LEU A 40 -7.94 3.69 2.77
CA LEU A 40 -6.75 4.13 3.50
C LEU A 40 -6.42 3.19 4.65
N GLU A 41 -7.43 2.77 5.38
CA GLU A 41 -7.21 1.85 6.49
C GLU A 41 -6.71 0.50 6.00
N HIS A 42 -7.29 -0.01 4.92
CA HIS A 42 -6.82 -1.25 4.32
C HIS A 42 -5.36 -1.14 3.88
N ASN A 43 -5.00 -0.02 3.27
CA ASN A 43 -3.63 0.19 2.82
C ASN A 43 -2.65 0.26 3.98
N LYS A 44 -3.05 0.89 5.10
CA LYS A 44 -2.19 0.94 6.27
C LYS A 44 -1.92 -0.45 6.83
N ILE A 45 -2.97 -1.27 6.91
CA ILE A 45 -2.81 -2.64 7.40
C ILE A 45 -1.91 -3.44 6.46
N PHE A 46 -2.10 -3.29 5.16
CA PHE A 46 -1.29 -3.99 4.17
C PHE A 46 0.18 -3.61 4.28
N VAL A 47 0.46 -2.31 4.37
CA VAL A 47 1.84 -1.81 4.49
C VAL A 47 2.51 -2.34 5.76
N GLN A 48 1.78 -2.31 6.87
CA GLN A 48 2.30 -2.79 8.13
C GLN A 48 2.61 -4.29 8.05
N ALA A 49 1.68 -5.07 7.52
CA ALA A 49 1.86 -6.52 7.44
C ALA A 49 3.05 -6.90 6.56
N VAL A 50 3.15 -6.29 5.38
CA VAL A 50 4.24 -6.61 4.45
C VAL A 50 5.59 -6.20 5.02
N SER A 51 5.68 -5.00 5.59
CA SER A 51 6.96 -4.55 6.13
C SER A 51 7.37 -5.38 7.35
N GLU A 52 6.43 -5.80 8.18
CA GLU A 52 6.75 -6.66 9.31
C GLU A 52 7.21 -8.04 8.87
N ASP A 53 6.57 -8.61 7.86
CA ASP A 53 7.00 -9.91 7.34
C ASP A 53 8.44 -9.86 6.84
N LEU A 54 8.75 -8.83 6.06
CA LEU A 54 10.09 -8.71 5.48
C LEU A 54 11.15 -8.45 6.55
N THR A 55 10.86 -7.53 7.47
CA THR A 55 11.84 -7.20 8.50
C THR A 55 12.00 -8.33 9.51
N GLU A 56 10.95 -9.05 9.81
CA GLU A 56 11.04 -10.19 10.72
C GLU A 56 11.93 -11.28 10.15
N THR A 57 11.77 -11.59 8.87
CA THR A 57 12.62 -12.58 8.22
C THR A 57 14.07 -12.14 8.27
N MET A 58 14.35 -10.87 8.01
CA MET A 58 15.70 -10.34 8.07
C MET A 58 16.27 -10.46 9.49
N LEU A 59 15.46 -10.09 10.50
CA LEU A 59 15.92 -10.15 11.89
C LEU A 59 16.26 -11.56 12.31
N MET A 60 15.46 -12.52 11.90
CA MET A 60 15.72 -13.93 12.24
C MET A 60 17.04 -14.39 11.63
N ARG A 61 17.30 -14.03 10.37
CA ARG A 61 18.56 -14.39 9.71
C ARG A 61 19.75 -13.74 10.41
N LEU A 62 19.63 -12.46 10.74
CA LEU A 62 20.72 -11.74 11.41
C LEU A 62 20.97 -12.30 12.79
N LYS A 63 19.93 -12.70 13.50
CA LYS A 63 20.08 -13.32 14.82
C LYS A 63 20.82 -14.64 14.71
N ASP A 64 20.52 -15.43 13.70
CA ASP A 64 21.19 -16.70 13.47
C ASP A 64 22.67 -16.50 13.18
N GLU A 65 23.04 -15.36 12.60
CA GLU A 65 24.42 -15.02 12.29
C GLU A 65 25.14 -14.35 13.47
N GLY A 66 24.47 -14.21 14.61
CA GLY A 66 25.09 -13.66 15.81
C GLY A 66 25.01 -12.15 15.94
N VAL A 67 24.19 -11.49 15.15
CA VAL A 67 24.06 -10.04 15.26
C VAL A 67 23.28 -9.68 16.52
N ASN A 68 23.76 -8.66 17.25
CA ASN A 68 23.09 -8.20 18.46
C ASN A 68 21.93 -7.27 18.06
N LEU A 69 20.72 -7.80 18.14
CA LEU A 69 19.53 -7.07 17.68
C LEU A 69 19.08 -5.95 18.61
N VAL A 70 19.67 -5.87 19.81
CA VAL A 70 19.30 -4.80 20.77
C VAL A 70 20.36 -3.70 20.85
N ASP A 71 21.37 -3.77 20.01
CA ASP A 71 22.38 -2.72 19.94
C ASP A 71 21.73 -1.42 19.44
N PRO A 72 21.93 -0.29 20.14
CA PRO A 72 21.30 0.97 19.74
C PRO A 72 21.62 1.41 18.31
N ILE A 73 22.84 1.15 17.85
CA ILE A 73 23.21 1.51 16.48
C ILE A 73 22.44 0.65 15.49
N PHE A 74 22.33 -0.65 15.77
CA PHE A 74 21.55 -1.54 14.95
C PHE A 74 20.09 -1.08 14.88
N LEU A 75 19.53 -0.69 16.02
CA LEU A 75 18.13 -0.27 16.07
C LEU A 75 17.86 1.00 15.26
N LYS A 76 18.83 1.91 15.22
CA LYS A 76 18.69 3.11 14.39
C LYS A 76 18.65 2.74 12.91
N ASP A 77 19.58 1.89 12.49
CA ASP A 77 19.62 1.45 11.10
C ASP A 77 18.37 0.66 10.74
N TYR A 78 17.92 -0.18 11.67
CA TYR A 78 16.71 -0.97 11.47
C TYR A 78 15.49 -0.08 11.31
N LYS A 79 15.41 0.98 12.13
CA LYS A 79 14.28 1.91 12.04
C LYS A 79 14.24 2.58 10.68
N LEU A 80 15.40 3.02 10.20
CA LEU A 80 15.48 3.65 8.88
C LEU A 80 15.10 2.67 7.79
N LEU A 81 15.58 1.43 7.88
CA LEU A 81 15.24 0.41 6.90
C LEU A 81 13.73 0.15 6.90
N SER A 82 13.13 0.02 8.07
CA SER A 82 11.71 -0.23 8.20
C SER A 82 10.89 0.90 7.57
N GLU A 83 11.28 2.13 7.83
CA GLU A 83 10.58 3.29 7.25
C GLU A 83 10.80 3.36 5.75
N SER A 84 11.96 2.95 5.27
CA SER A 84 12.24 2.92 3.83
C SER A 84 11.35 1.90 3.12
N LEU A 85 11.14 0.75 3.74
CA LEU A 85 10.23 -0.25 3.19
C LEU A 85 8.80 0.28 3.11
N LYS A 86 8.35 0.92 4.18
CA LYS A 86 7.02 1.51 4.20
C LYS A 86 6.89 2.58 3.12
N SER A 87 7.91 3.41 2.97
CA SER A 87 7.93 4.45 1.95
C SER A 87 7.78 3.87 0.56
N LEU A 88 8.52 2.80 0.28
CA LEU A 88 8.47 2.15 -1.02
C LEU A 88 7.07 1.59 -1.30
N ILE A 89 6.50 0.89 -0.33
CA ILE A 89 5.19 0.29 -0.50
C ILE A 89 4.12 1.37 -0.66
N LEU A 90 4.19 2.42 0.14
CA LEU A 90 3.24 3.52 0.07
C LEU A 90 3.30 4.23 -1.26
N ARG A 91 4.51 4.40 -1.82
CA ARG A 91 4.64 4.99 -3.14
C ARG A 91 3.90 4.16 -4.19
N HIS A 92 4.02 2.85 -4.08
CA HIS A 92 3.33 1.95 -5.00
C HIS A 92 1.80 2.07 -4.86
N LEU A 93 1.33 2.37 -3.66
CA LEU A 93 -0.10 2.57 -3.40
C LEU A 93 -0.55 4.01 -3.65
N LYS A 94 0.35 4.85 -4.18
CA LYS A 94 0.10 6.27 -4.47
C LYS A 94 -0.20 7.07 -3.22
N MET A 95 0.44 6.71 -2.12
CA MET A 95 0.34 7.41 -0.85
C MET A 95 1.69 8.03 -0.51
N LYS A 96 1.68 9.07 0.28
CA LYS A 96 2.88 9.83 0.59
C LYS A 96 3.59 9.34 1.84
N HIS A 97 4.89 9.50 1.84
CA HIS A 97 5.73 9.23 3.00
C HIS A 97 6.91 10.20 2.96
N PRO A 98 7.37 10.71 4.10
CA PRO A 98 8.45 11.72 4.12
C PRO A 98 9.74 11.28 3.42
N LEU A 99 10.07 9.99 3.45
CA LEU A 99 11.30 9.52 2.83
C LEU A 99 11.26 9.54 1.30
N GLN A 100 10.06 9.58 0.70
CA GLN A 100 9.96 9.63 -0.76
C GLN A 100 10.65 10.86 -1.32
N GLU A 101 10.46 11.99 -0.65
CA GLU A 101 11.09 13.23 -1.10
C GLU A 101 12.60 13.15 -0.98
N ARG A 102 13.10 12.54 0.09
CA ARG A 102 14.54 12.38 0.26
C ARG A 102 15.13 11.46 -0.80
N VAL A 103 14.43 10.39 -1.11
CA VAL A 103 14.87 9.48 -2.16
C VAL A 103 14.90 10.19 -3.51
N ASP A 104 13.84 10.93 -3.83
CA ASP A 104 13.77 11.64 -5.12
C ASP A 104 14.87 12.67 -5.25
N ARG A 105 15.29 13.27 -4.16
CA ARG A 105 16.33 14.28 -4.16
C ARG A 105 17.73 13.68 -4.20
N SER A 106 17.90 12.51 -3.58
CA SER A 106 19.24 11.94 -3.37
C SER A 106 19.61 10.84 -4.33
N VAL A 107 18.64 10.18 -4.91
CA VAL A 107 18.89 9.04 -5.79
C VAL A 107 18.68 9.46 -7.22
N THR A 108 19.72 9.27 -8.04
CA THR A 108 19.64 9.59 -9.47
C THR A 108 19.76 8.33 -10.30
N THR A 109 19.09 8.35 -11.44
CA THR A 109 19.13 7.22 -12.36
C THR A 109 19.67 7.68 -13.69
N LYS A 110 20.36 6.79 -14.38
CA LYS A 110 20.85 7.05 -15.74
C LYS A 110 20.25 6.01 -16.66
N GLY A 111 19.75 6.48 -17.81
CA GLY A 111 19.03 5.63 -18.73
C GLY A 111 17.54 5.79 -18.55
N GLU A 112 16.77 5.16 -19.42
CA GLU A 112 15.33 5.26 -19.39
C GLU A 112 14.69 3.91 -19.62
N GLY A 113 13.64 3.64 -18.87
CA GLY A 113 12.86 2.42 -19.01
C GLY A 113 13.72 1.18 -18.95
N LYS A 114 13.71 0.41 -20.03
CA LYS A 114 14.50 -0.82 -20.10
C LYS A 114 15.98 -0.57 -20.26
N ASN A 115 16.37 0.66 -20.56
CA ASN A 115 17.76 1.03 -20.73
C ASN A 115 18.36 1.66 -19.49
N LEU A 116 17.72 1.47 -18.34
CA LEU A 116 18.24 1.93 -17.08
C LEU A 116 19.51 1.14 -16.77
N TYR A 117 20.62 1.82 -16.60
CA TYR A 117 21.89 1.14 -16.38
C TYR A 117 22.66 1.60 -15.14
N ALA A 118 22.19 2.62 -14.47
CA ALA A 118 22.86 3.09 -13.26
C ALA A 118 21.88 3.77 -12.31
N ILE A 119 22.04 3.47 -11.03
CA ILE A 119 21.31 4.12 -9.96
C ILE A 119 22.35 4.49 -8.91
N THR A 120 22.42 5.79 -8.58
CA THR A 120 23.40 6.27 -7.61
C THR A 120 22.75 7.08 -6.52
N ILE A 121 23.32 7.00 -5.32
CA ILE A 121 22.84 7.75 -4.19
C ILE A 121 23.86 8.85 -3.89
N ASP A 122 23.38 10.09 -3.81
CA ASP A 122 24.20 11.21 -3.38
C ASP A 122 23.98 11.36 -1.88
N TYR A 123 24.91 10.82 -1.12
CA TYR A 123 24.78 10.82 0.33
C TYR A 123 24.79 12.21 0.94
N LYS A 124 25.32 13.18 0.22
CA LYS A 124 25.32 14.54 0.72
C LYS A 124 23.94 15.17 0.69
N LYS A 125 23.09 14.69 -0.21
CA LYS A 125 21.72 15.19 -0.30
C LYS A 125 20.75 14.35 0.50
N PHE A 126 21.17 13.21 0.97
CA PHE A 126 20.33 12.32 1.73
C PHE A 126 20.20 12.81 3.16
#